data_c9b7971a27012a58bd8abfa84f2123c5
#
_entry.id   c9b7971a27012a58bd8abfa84f2123c5
#
_cell.length_a   1.000
_cell.length_b   1.000
_cell.length_c   1.000
_cell.angle_alpha   90.00
_cell.angle_beta   90.00
_cell.angle_gamma   90.00
#
_symmetry.space_group_name_H-M   'P 1'
#
loop_
_entity.id
_entity.type
_entity.pdbx_description
1 polymer ?
#
loop_
_entity_poly.entity_id
_entity_poly.type
_entity_poly.pdbx_seq_one_letter_code
_entity_poly.pdbx_strand_id
1 'polypeptide(L)'
;MLLGREGMTPEGLILAARRELAKFPGVSLLSAEATTVLVEDAKIVVSTTGANVSADHLILATGVVDQLPSIPGIGTAYGKSLFHCPLCHGFEVGDQPVVVIGGSEQAAFMAAYVQDRISRDVQLCSNGEPSFSPLTRRRLGHNDIRVIEDKVVAVEAQPGGLMLRMADATAVTYRAGFVSAKYSQRSPLVHELGCTLRDDGRVRVDHFQRSSVPNVFAVGDMAKATGGNMSFVATAIASGVTAAAFLDEDIFAGRWASQSTT
;
A
#
# COMPACT_ATOMS: atom_id res chain seq x y z
N MET A 1 -8.59 -6.13 6.85
CA MET A 1 -10.04 -6.40 6.70
C MET A 1 -10.29 -7.26 5.48
N LEU A 2 -10.60 -8.52 5.68
CA LEU A 2 -11.08 -9.46 4.67
C LEU A 2 -12.10 -10.37 5.34
N LEU A 3 -13.36 -10.27 4.94
CA LEU A 3 -14.45 -11.02 5.55
C LEU A 3 -14.18 -12.53 5.46
N GLY A 4 -14.37 -13.25 6.55
CA GLY A 4 -14.06 -14.68 6.65
C GLY A 4 -12.58 -15.03 6.85
N ARG A 5 -11.68 -14.03 6.99
CA ARG A 5 -10.23 -14.20 7.21
C ARG A 5 -9.71 -13.28 8.33
N GLU A 6 -10.59 -12.82 9.22
CA GLU A 6 -10.21 -11.96 10.34
C GLU A 6 -9.20 -12.68 11.25
N GLY A 7 -8.19 -11.93 11.70
CA GLY A 7 -7.09 -12.47 12.52
C GLY A 7 -6.05 -13.34 11.77
N MET A 8 -6.22 -13.56 10.47
CA MET A 8 -5.22 -14.29 9.69
C MET A 8 -4.00 -13.41 9.41
N THR A 9 -2.81 -13.94 9.63
CA THR A 9 -1.57 -13.22 9.29
C THR A 9 -1.39 -13.11 7.78
N PRO A 10 -0.63 -12.09 7.29
CA PRO A 10 -0.32 -11.96 5.87
C PRO A 10 0.29 -13.23 5.26
N GLU A 11 1.22 -13.86 5.97
CA GLU A 11 1.85 -15.12 5.56
C GLU A 11 0.84 -16.28 5.47
N GLY A 12 -0.05 -16.36 6.44
CA GLY A 12 -1.13 -17.36 6.46
C GLY A 12 -2.07 -17.21 5.27
N LEU A 13 -2.43 -15.98 4.91
CA LEU A 13 -3.25 -15.68 3.74
C LEU A 13 -2.56 -16.08 2.44
N ILE A 14 -1.28 -15.71 2.27
CA ILE A 14 -0.48 -16.07 1.09
C ILE A 14 -0.35 -17.58 0.95
N LEU A 15 -0.07 -18.30 2.05
CA LEU A 15 0.03 -19.76 2.03
C LEU A 15 -1.29 -20.42 1.65
N ALA A 16 -2.42 -19.93 2.18
CA ALA A 16 -3.74 -20.43 1.81
C ALA A 16 -4.01 -20.24 0.31
N ALA A 17 -3.77 -19.04 -0.22
CA ALA A 17 -3.94 -18.75 -1.63
C ALA A 17 -3.07 -19.63 -2.55
N ARG A 18 -1.79 -19.82 -2.20
CA ARG A 18 -0.88 -20.72 -2.96
C ARG A 18 -1.35 -22.16 -2.97
N ARG A 19 -1.88 -22.68 -1.85
CA ARG A 19 -2.45 -24.03 -1.75
C ARG A 19 -3.70 -24.19 -2.64
N GLU A 20 -4.49 -23.14 -2.76
CA GLU A 20 -5.67 -23.15 -3.64
C GLU A 20 -5.24 -23.13 -5.12
N LEU A 21 -4.32 -22.27 -5.50
CA LEU A 21 -3.80 -22.18 -6.87
C LEU A 21 -3.14 -23.49 -7.34
N ALA A 22 -2.46 -24.19 -6.46
CA ALA A 22 -1.82 -25.47 -6.78
C ALA A 22 -2.80 -26.59 -7.19
N LYS A 23 -4.09 -26.41 -6.96
CA LYS A 23 -5.13 -27.36 -7.40
C LYS A 23 -5.46 -27.24 -8.89
N PHE A 24 -5.04 -26.16 -9.56
CA PHE A 24 -5.36 -25.88 -10.95
C PHE A 24 -4.17 -26.25 -11.85
N PRO A 25 -4.29 -27.27 -12.72
CA PRO A 25 -3.18 -27.78 -13.53
C PRO A 25 -2.61 -26.75 -14.53
N GLY A 26 -3.42 -25.75 -14.93
CA GLY A 26 -2.99 -24.67 -15.81
C GLY A 26 -2.23 -23.54 -15.13
N VAL A 27 -2.00 -23.61 -13.80
CA VAL A 27 -1.32 -22.58 -13.03
C VAL A 27 0.09 -23.04 -12.67
N SER A 28 1.11 -22.26 -13.06
CA SER A 28 2.50 -22.46 -12.66
C SER A 28 2.95 -21.36 -11.70
N LEU A 29 3.48 -21.74 -10.54
CA LEU A 29 4.03 -20.83 -9.55
C LEU A 29 5.55 -20.84 -9.62
N LEU A 30 6.15 -19.71 -10.02
CA LEU A 30 7.60 -19.53 -10.03
C LEU A 30 8.04 -18.78 -8.77
N SER A 31 9.00 -19.36 -8.03
CA SER A 31 9.67 -18.72 -6.91
C SER A 31 10.90 -17.96 -7.42
N ALA A 32 10.69 -16.88 -8.15
CA ALA A 32 11.72 -16.06 -8.76
C ALA A 32 11.32 -14.58 -8.72
N GLU A 33 12.28 -13.70 -8.66
CA GLU A 33 12.08 -12.26 -8.78
C GLU A 33 12.03 -11.87 -10.26
N ALA A 34 10.99 -11.12 -10.65
CA ALA A 34 10.92 -10.47 -11.98
C ALA A 34 11.79 -9.20 -11.94
N THR A 35 12.83 -9.18 -12.77
CA THR A 35 13.87 -8.15 -12.75
C THR A 35 13.71 -7.10 -13.83
N THR A 36 13.33 -7.52 -15.05
CA THR A 36 13.11 -6.63 -16.19
C THR A 36 11.95 -7.12 -17.05
N VAL A 37 11.42 -6.23 -17.89
CA VAL A 37 10.36 -6.56 -18.84
C VAL A 37 10.59 -5.84 -20.17
N LEU A 38 10.38 -6.56 -21.27
CA LEU A 38 10.47 -6.03 -22.63
C LEU A 38 9.22 -6.44 -23.42
N VAL A 39 8.87 -5.65 -24.44
CA VAL A 39 7.87 -6.02 -25.44
C VAL A 39 8.58 -6.28 -26.75
N GLU A 40 8.58 -7.53 -27.21
CA GLU A 40 9.23 -8.00 -28.43
C GLU A 40 8.22 -8.81 -29.26
N ASP A 41 8.12 -8.51 -30.57
CA ASP A 41 7.26 -9.23 -31.51
C ASP A 41 5.81 -9.45 -30.99
N ALA A 42 5.23 -8.44 -30.38
CA ALA A 42 3.91 -8.46 -29.73
C ALA A 42 3.80 -9.43 -28.52
N LYS A 43 4.92 -9.95 -28.03
CA LYS A 43 5.00 -10.71 -26.76
C LYS A 43 5.60 -9.86 -25.67
N ILE A 44 5.20 -10.15 -24.44
CA ILE A 44 5.78 -9.54 -23.23
C ILE A 44 6.76 -10.55 -22.65
N VAL A 45 8.04 -10.20 -22.65
CA VAL A 45 9.11 -11.04 -22.10
C VAL A 45 9.51 -10.50 -20.74
N VAL A 46 9.30 -11.28 -19.70
CA VAL A 46 9.70 -10.96 -18.33
C VAL A 46 10.92 -11.77 -17.96
N SER A 47 12.04 -11.08 -17.69
CA SER A 47 13.23 -11.72 -17.14
C SER A 47 13.09 -11.90 -15.65
N THR A 48 13.53 -13.06 -15.16
CA THR A 48 13.51 -13.36 -13.73
C THR A 48 14.91 -13.82 -13.28
N THR A 49 15.10 -13.92 -11.96
CA THR A 49 16.32 -14.50 -11.38
C THR A 49 16.55 -15.98 -11.76
N GLY A 50 15.55 -16.65 -12.34
CA GLY A 50 15.63 -18.04 -12.79
C GLY A 50 15.63 -18.17 -14.30
N ALA A 51 14.52 -17.86 -14.96
CA ALA A 51 14.30 -18.03 -16.39
C ALA A 51 13.45 -16.90 -16.95
N ASN A 52 13.54 -16.64 -18.26
CA ASN A 52 12.65 -15.72 -18.94
C ASN A 52 11.28 -16.36 -19.18
N VAL A 53 10.25 -15.57 -19.03
CA VAL A 53 8.86 -15.96 -19.29
C VAL A 53 8.31 -15.08 -20.41
N SER A 54 7.85 -15.68 -21.49
CA SER A 54 7.16 -14.98 -22.59
C SER A 54 5.65 -15.18 -22.47
N ALA A 55 4.90 -14.10 -22.61
CA ALA A 55 3.44 -14.10 -22.48
C ALA A 55 2.79 -13.16 -23.50
N ASP A 56 1.51 -13.42 -23.80
CA ASP A 56 0.69 -12.51 -24.62
C ASP A 56 0.14 -11.35 -23.78
N HIS A 57 -0.09 -11.57 -22.48
CA HIS A 57 -0.66 -10.61 -21.56
C HIS A 57 0.08 -10.64 -20.23
N LEU A 58 0.08 -9.51 -19.52
CA LEU A 58 0.73 -9.37 -18.23
C LEU A 58 -0.22 -8.69 -17.23
N ILE A 59 -0.36 -9.28 -16.05
CA ILE A 59 -1.00 -8.62 -14.90
C ILE A 59 0.08 -8.30 -13.88
N LEU A 60 0.31 -7.01 -13.63
CA LEU A 60 1.23 -6.53 -12.60
C LEU A 60 0.49 -6.46 -11.26
N ALA A 61 1.01 -7.16 -10.25
CA ALA A 61 0.46 -7.19 -8.88
C ALA A 61 1.59 -7.03 -7.84
N THR A 62 2.62 -6.24 -8.17
CA THR A 62 3.85 -6.11 -7.38
C THR A 62 3.69 -5.30 -6.10
N GLY A 63 2.60 -4.51 -5.99
CA GLY A 63 2.33 -3.68 -4.82
C GLY A 63 3.24 -2.46 -4.73
N VAL A 64 3.20 -1.81 -3.56
CA VAL A 64 3.95 -0.59 -3.25
C VAL A 64 4.87 -0.79 -2.06
N VAL A 65 5.79 0.16 -1.85
CA VAL A 65 6.62 0.28 -0.65
C VAL A 65 6.27 1.59 0.05
N ASP A 66 6.00 1.50 1.35
CA ASP A 66 5.80 2.66 2.19
C ASP A 66 7.13 3.36 2.44
N GLN A 67 7.21 4.63 2.08
CA GLN A 67 8.36 5.49 2.34
C GLN A 67 8.24 6.07 3.74
N LEU A 68 8.84 5.38 4.69
CA LEU A 68 8.85 5.82 6.09
C LEU A 68 9.81 7.00 6.29
N PRO A 69 9.54 7.89 7.25
CA PRO A 69 10.51 8.92 7.67
C PRO A 69 11.83 8.29 8.09
N SER A 70 12.94 9.00 7.83
CA SER A 70 14.28 8.56 8.22
C SER A 70 14.52 8.76 9.72
N ILE A 71 13.82 7.99 10.55
CA ILE A 71 13.95 7.98 12.01
C ILE A 71 14.54 6.62 12.43
N PRO A 72 15.65 6.58 13.19
CA PRO A 72 16.22 5.33 13.68
C PRO A 72 15.18 4.46 14.39
N GLY A 73 15.15 3.17 14.07
CA GLY A 73 14.25 2.19 14.69
C GLY A 73 12.80 2.17 14.19
N ILE A 74 12.36 3.14 13.37
CA ILE A 74 10.97 3.22 12.89
C ILE A 74 10.53 1.93 12.17
N GLY A 75 11.41 1.34 11.37
CA GLY A 75 11.13 0.10 10.64
C GLY A 75 10.92 -1.11 11.56
N THR A 76 11.49 -1.12 12.78
CA THR A 76 11.29 -2.23 13.74
C THR A 76 9.92 -2.18 14.41
N ALA A 77 9.34 -0.98 14.53
CA ALA A 77 7.99 -0.76 15.06
C ALA A 77 6.91 -0.89 13.97
N TYR A 78 7.27 -0.64 12.70
CA TYR A 78 6.33 -0.65 11.59
C TYR A 78 5.72 -2.03 11.36
N GLY A 79 4.38 -2.08 11.24
CA GLY A 79 3.59 -3.32 11.15
C GLY A 79 3.39 -4.06 12.48
N LYS A 80 3.87 -3.51 13.62
CA LYS A 80 3.70 -4.09 14.96
C LYS A 80 2.98 -3.16 15.92
N SER A 81 3.54 -1.98 16.13
CA SER A 81 2.96 -0.93 16.98
C SER A 81 2.89 0.42 16.28
N LEU A 82 3.46 0.54 15.09
CA LEU A 82 3.36 1.69 14.20
C LEU A 82 2.75 1.27 12.87
N PHE A 83 1.72 1.96 12.40
CA PHE A 83 0.93 1.60 11.23
C PHE A 83 0.73 2.80 10.30
N HIS A 84 0.39 2.57 9.04
CA HIS A 84 0.02 3.64 8.10
C HIS A 84 -1.51 3.85 7.99
N CYS A 85 -2.30 2.85 8.40
CA CYS A 85 -3.74 2.82 8.12
C CYS A 85 -4.57 2.78 9.42
N PRO A 86 -5.16 3.90 9.84
CA PRO A 86 -6.05 3.94 11.00
C PRO A 86 -7.28 3.04 10.86
N LEU A 87 -7.83 2.91 9.65
CA LEU A 87 -8.98 2.04 9.38
C LEU A 87 -8.64 0.55 9.54
N CYS A 88 -7.37 0.18 9.37
CA CYS A 88 -6.94 -1.21 9.40
C CYS A 88 -6.63 -1.69 10.82
N HIS A 89 -6.10 -0.80 11.67
CA HIS A 89 -5.57 -1.14 13.00
C HIS A 89 -6.17 -0.29 14.14
N GLY A 90 -7.14 0.58 13.82
CA GLY A 90 -7.72 1.45 14.85
C GLY A 90 -8.51 0.71 15.91
N PHE A 91 -9.14 -0.41 15.54
CA PHE A 91 -9.94 -1.20 16.46
C PHE A 91 -9.11 -1.78 17.62
N GLU A 92 -7.90 -2.27 17.34
CA GLU A 92 -7.01 -2.90 18.32
C GLU A 92 -6.38 -1.91 19.30
N VAL A 93 -6.43 -0.62 18.97
CA VAL A 93 -5.79 0.45 19.74
C VAL A 93 -6.77 1.50 20.25
N GLY A 94 -8.06 1.22 20.17
CA GLY A 94 -9.13 2.11 20.64
C GLY A 94 -8.96 2.55 22.10
N ASP A 95 -9.25 3.82 22.37
CA ASP A 95 -9.20 4.45 23.69
C ASP A 95 -7.87 4.35 24.44
N GLN A 96 -6.76 4.16 23.72
CA GLN A 96 -5.41 4.10 24.25
C GLN A 96 -4.58 5.31 23.78
N PRO A 97 -3.49 5.68 24.48
CA PRO A 97 -2.58 6.72 24.01
C PRO A 97 -1.98 6.39 22.64
N VAL A 98 -2.21 7.26 21.67
CA VAL A 98 -1.78 7.10 20.28
C VAL A 98 -0.98 8.30 19.81
N VAL A 99 0.08 8.06 19.05
CA VAL A 99 0.83 9.11 18.37
C VAL A 99 0.63 9.03 16.87
N VAL A 100 0.49 10.19 16.22
CA VAL A 100 0.65 10.31 14.76
C VAL A 100 1.98 10.97 14.47
N ILE A 101 2.81 10.35 13.63
CA ILE A 101 4.14 10.86 13.27
C ILE A 101 4.08 11.46 11.86
N GLY A 102 4.41 12.73 11.75
CA GLY A 102 4.49 13.48 10.50
C GLY A 102 4.07 14.94 10.63
N GLY A 103 4.70 15.82 9.83
CA GLY A 103 4.48 17.28 9.86
C GLY A 103 3.64 17.82 8.69
N SER A 104 2.99 17.00 7.89
CA SER A 104 2.22 17.40 6.71
C SER A 104 0.73 17.63 7.03
N GLU A 105 0.02 18.30 6.11
CA GLU A 105 -1.45 18.42 6.17
C GLU A 105 -2.15 17.05 6.31
N GLN A 106 -1.62 16.04 5.62
CA GLN A 106 -2.17 14.69 5.70
C GLN A 106 -1.97 14.05 7.09
N ALA A 107 -0.82 14.28 7.72
CA ALA A 107 -0.56 13.79 9.08
C ALA A 107 -1.49 14.49 10.10
N ALA A 108 -1.69 15.79 9.95
CA ALA A 108 -2.62 16.55 10.78
C ALA A 108 -4.08 16.06 10.61
N PHE A 109 -4.51 15.81 9.38
CA PHE A 109 -5.82 15.22 9.12
C PHE A 109 -5.93 13.81 9.73
N MET A 110 -4.90 13.00 9.60
CA MET A 110 -4.85 11.66 10.22
C MET A 110 -4.98 11.74 11.74
N ALA A 111 -4.28 12.68 12.40
CA ALA A 111 -4.38 12.87 13.84
C ALA A 111 -5.82 13.24 14.28
N ALA A 112 -6.46 14.17 13.56
CA ALA A 112 -7.84 14.54 13.83
C ALA A 112 -8.80 13.37 13.59
N TYR A 113 -8.58 12.59 12.52
CA TYR A 113 -9.38 11.39 12.24
C TYR A 113 -9.25 10.33 13.35
N VAL A 114 -7.99 10.06 13.77
CA VAL A 114 -7.71 9.09 14.85
C VAL A 114 -8.36 9.54 16.15
N GLN A 115 -8.31 10.84 16.47
CA GLN A 115 -8.94 11.37 17.69
C GLN A 115 -10.47 11.24 17.66
N ASP A 116 -11.08 11.52 16.53
CA ASP A 116 -12.54 11.46 16.41
C ASP A 116 -13.09 10.03 16.43
N ARG A 117 -12.35 9.07 15.85
CA ARG A 117 -12.86 7.74 15.53
C ARG A 117 -12.25 6.60 16.34
N ILE A 118 -11.09 6.80 16.96
CA ILE A 118 -10.30 5.68 17.50
C ILE A 118 -9.94 5.92 18.97
N SER A 119 -9.28 7.04 19.29
CA SER A 119 -8.81 7.33 20.65
C SER A 119 -8.91 8.81 20.96
N ARG A 120 -9.34 9.15 22.18
CA ARG A 120 -9.37 10.55 22.65
C ARG A 120 -7.99 11.06 23.10
N ASP A 121 -7.03 10.17 23.32
CA ASP A 121 -5.66 10.51 23.72
C ASP A 121 -4.71 10.41 22.50
N VAL A 122 -4.70 11.46 21.68
CA VAL A 122 -3.90 11.55 20.45
C VAL A 122 -2.94 12.72 20.52
N GLN A 123 -1.69 12.47 20.16
CA GLN A 123 -0.69 13.49 19.96
C GLN A 123 -0.15 13.44 18.52
N LEU A 124 0.13 14.61 17.95
CA LEU A 124 0.79 14.73 16.63
C LEU A 124 2.24 15.09 16.84
N CYS A 125 3.15 14.19 16.52
CA CYS A 125 4.59 14.45 16.53
C CYS A 125 5.04 14.80 15.11
N SER A 126 5.31 16.08 14.86
CA SER A 126 5.71 16.57 13.54
C SER A 126 7.15 16.25 13.15
N ASN A 127 7.98 15.85 14.11
CA ASN A 127 9.41 15.57 13.93
C ASN A 127 10.18 16.78 13.38
N GLY A 128 10.04 17.91 14.00
CA GLY A 128 10.53 19.21 13.58
C GLY A 128 9.40 20.15 13.18
N GLU A 129 9.75 21.29 12.59
CA GLU A 129 8.77 22.29 12.17
C GLU A 129 7.76 21.72 11.15
N PRO A 130 6.47 21.77 11.43
CA PRO A 130 5.46 21.21 10.53
C PRO A 130 5.19 22.11 9.33
N SER A 131 4.84 21.49 8.20
CA SER A 131 4.50 22.17 6.95
C SER A 131 2.99 22.40 6.75
N PHE A 132 2.16 22.06 7.72
CA PHE A 132 0.72 22.33 7.63
C PHE A 132 0.37 23.80 7.90
N SER A 133 -0.77 24.23 7.38
CA SER A 133 -1.23 25.62 7.39
C SER A 133 -1.55 26.14 8.81
N PRO A 134 -1.53 27.48 9.02
CA PRO A 134 -2.04 28.07 10.27
C PRO A 134 -3.50 27.72 10.57
N LEU A 135 -4.32 27.49 9.55
CA LEU A 135 -5.71 27.05 9.71
C LEU A 135 -5.75 25.64 10.30
N THR A 136 -4.91 24.73 9.79
CA THR A 136 -4.81 23.36 10.31
C THR A 136 -4.28 23.33 11.73
N ARG A 137 -3.30 24.19 12.05
CA ARG A 137 -2.83 24.35 13.45
C ARG A 137 -3.95 24.77 14.39
N ARG A 138 -4.80 25.76 14.01
CA ARG A 138 -5.97 26.16 14.79
C ARG A 138 -6.99 25.02 14.96
N ARG A 139 -7.23 24.23 13.92
CA ARG A 139 -8.14 23.07 13.98
C ARG A 139 -7.64 22.00 14.94
N LEU A 140 -6.34 21.71 14.94
CA LEU A 140 -5.72 20.78 15.89
C LEU A 140 -5.89 21.27 17.32
N GLY A 141 -5.62 22.56 17.60
CA GLY A 141 -5.82 23.17 18.91
C GLY A 141 -7.29 23.18 19.36
N HIS A 142 -8.24 23.42 18.44
CA HIS A 142 -9.68 23.35 18.76
C HIS A 142 -10.15 21.94 19.14
N ASN A 143 -9.45 20.91 18.64
CA ASN A 143 -9.72 19.51 18.98
C ASN A 143 -8.79 19.00 20.09
N ASP A 144 -8.10 19.87 20.81
CA ASP A 144 -7.18 19.52 21.91
C ASP A 144 -6.05 18.54 21.49
N ILE A 145 -5.69 18.50 20.20
CA ILE A 145 -4.59 17.68 19.70
C ILE A 145 -3.27 18.43 19.94
N ARG A 146 -2.48 17.93 20.87
CA ARG A 146 -1.14 18.46 21.15
C ARG A 146 -0.20 18.17 19.97
N VAL A 147 0.45 19.21 19.47
CA VAL A 147 1.53 19.10 18.48
C VAL A 147 2.87 19.14 19.19
N ILE A 148 3.69 18.11 18.96
CA ILE A 148 5.07 17.99 19.46
C ILE A 148 5.98 18.25 18.27
N GLU A 149 6.74 19.35 18.31
CA GLU A 149 7.62 19.77 17.21
C GLU A 149 9.06 19.32 17.39
N ASP A 150 9.40 18.79 18.57
CA ASP A 150 10.72 18.25 18.84
C ASP A 150 11.06 17.11 17.89
N LYS A 151 12.34 17.02 17.53
CA LYS A 151 12.84 15.94 16.67
C LYS A 151 12.80 14.61 17.40
N VAL A 152 12.28 13.59 16.72
CA VAL A 152 12.36 12.20 17.15
C VAL A 152 13.71 11.64 16.75
N VAL A 153 14.53 11.27 17.73
CA VAL A 153 15.86 10.69 17.49
C VAL A 153 15.83 9.16 17.39
N ALA A 154 14.81 8.53 17.97
CA ALA A 154 14.59 7.09 17.81
C ALA A 154 13.13 6.70 18.05
N VAL A 155 12.69 5.62 17.39
CA VAL A 155 11.45 4.89 17.65
C VAL A 155 11.83 3.49 18.14
N GLU A 156 11.35 3.10 19.32
CA GLU A 156 11.63 1.80 19.91
C GLU A 156 10.33 1.00 20.05
N ALA A 157 10.27 -0.18 19.41
CA ALA A 157 9.18 -1.10 19.66
C ALA A 157 9.26 -1.60 21.11
N GLN A 158 8.12 -1.55 21.82
CA GLN A 158 7.99 -2.00 23.20
C GLN A 158 6.97 -3.14 23.29
N PRO A 159 7.03 -4.00 24.30
CA PRO A 159 5.93 -4.92 24.58
C PRO A 159 4.63 -4.12 24.77
N GLY A 160 3.66 -4.31 23.85
CA GLY A 160 2.38 -3.63 23.90
C GLY A 160 2.36 -2.17 23.46
N GLY A 161 3.38 -1.66 22.74
CA GLY A 161 3.38 -0.29 22.24
C GLY A 161 4.67 0.14 21.55
N LEU A 162 4.94 1.43 21.58
CA LEU A 162 6.18 2.03 21.10
C LEU A 162 6.59 3.19 21.99
N MET A 163 7.87 3.49 21.99
CA MET A 163 8.44 4.66 22.66
C MET A 163 9.13 5.57 21.64
N LEU A 164 8.87 6.86 21.73
CA LEU A 164 9.59 7.90 21.00
C LEU A 164 10.65 8.50 21.93
N ARG A 165 11.91 8.54 21.48
CA ARG A 165 12.95 9.36 22.10
C ARG A 165 13.07 10.67 21.37
N MET A 166 13.03 11.75 22.12
CA MET A 166 13.11 13.11 21.60
C MET A 166 14.53 13.66 21.70
N ALA A 167 14.82 14.70 20.93
CA ALA A 167 16.16 15.32 20.92
C ALA A 167 16.54 15.98 22.25
N ASP A 168 15.58 16.39 23.06
CA ASP A 168 15.77 16.93 24.41
C ASP A 168 16.01 15.85 25.47
N ALA A 169 16.24 14.60 25.06
CA ALA A 169 16.41 13.40 25.89
C ALA A 169 15.12 12.94 26.61
N THR A 170 13.97 13.54 26.36
CA THR A 170 12.69 13.00 26.86
C THR A 170 12.30 11.73 26.11
N ALA A 171 11.52 10.87 26.76
CA ALA A 171 10.97 9.67 26.18
C ALA A 171 9.47 9.57 26.49
N VAL A 172 8.67 9.31 25.46
CA VAL A 172 7.20 9.19 25.60
C VAL A 172 6.76 7.86 25.03
N THR A 173 5.93 7.15 25.79
CA THR A 173 5.42 5.83 25.41
C THR A 173 3.96 5.93 24.97
N TYR A 174 3.63 5.24 23.89
CA TYR A 174 2.29 5.14 23.34
C TYR A 174 1.90 3.67 23.15
N ARG A 175 0.60 3.40 23.18
CA ARG A 175 0.07 2.07 22.88
C ARG A 175 0.25 1.70 21.42
N ALA A 176 0.09 2.68 20.53
CA ALA A 176 0.32 2.55 19.11
C ALA A 176 0.67 3.90 18.47
N GLY A 177 1.17 3.83 17.24
CA GLY A 177 1.38 5.01 16.42
C GLY A 177 0.83 4.82 15.00
N PHE A 178 0.56 5.95 14.36
CA PHE A 178 0.30 6.01 12.94
C PHE A 178 1.31 6.93 12.26
N VAL A 179 1.68 6.60 11.02
CA VAL A 179 2.62 7.39 10.23
C VAL A 179 2.05 7.67 8.86
N SER A 180 2.11 8.93 8.43
CA SER A 180 1.76 9.31 7.07
C SER A 180 2.92 8.99 6.13
N ALA A 181 2.85 7.84 5.47
CA ALA A 181 3.86 7.40 4.51
C ALA A 181 3.47 7.80 3.07
N LYS A 182 4.46 8.12 2.24
CA LYS A 182 4.31 8.17 0.79
C LYS A 182 4.50 6.77 0.22
N TYR A 183 4.05 6.57 -1.01
CA TYR A 183 4.21 5.28 -1.70
C TYR A 183 5.22 5.40 -2.84
N SER A 184 5.94 4.31 -3.10
CA SER A 184 6.67 4.10 -4.35
C SER A 184 6.34 2.72 -4.91
N GLN A 185 6.49 2.56 -6.21
CA GLN A 185 6.36 1.24 -6.83
C GLN A 185 7.43 0.30 -6.26
N ARG A 186 7.03 -0.93 -5.94
CA ARG A 186 7.97 -1.94 -5.43
C ARG A 186 8.90 -2.45 -6.52
N SER A 187 8.44 -2.48 -7.76
CA SER A 187 9.16 -3.03 -8.90
C SER A 187 9.40 -1.97 -9.98
N PRO A 188 10.54 -1.98 -10.69
CA PRO A 188 10.82 -1.09 -11.80
C PRO A 188 9.99 -1.39 -13.06
N LEU A 189 9.37 -2.56 -13.17
CA LEU A 189 8.67 -3.05 -14.37
C LEU A 189 7.65 -2.06 -14.93
N VAL A 190 6.96 -1.29 -14.08
CA VAL A 190 5.99 -0.29 -14.54
C VAL A 190 6.64 0.87 -15.31
N HIS A 191 7.86 1.24 -14.94
CA HIS A 191 8.64 2.28 -15.60
C HIS A 191 9.25 1.76 -16.91
N GLU A 192 9.75 0.54 -16.89
CA GLU A 192 10.33 -0.11 -18.09
C GLU A 192 9.28 -0.31 -19.18
N LEU A 193 8.04 -0.65 -18.80
CA LEU A 193 6.91 -0.76 -19.72
C LEU A 193 6.38 0.62 -20.18
N GLY A 194 6.76 1.72 -19.55
CA GLY A 194 6.23 3.03 -19.85
C GLY A 194 4.76 3.23 -19.40
N CYS A 195 4.33 2.53 -18.36
CA CYS A 195 2.99 2.71 -17.81
C CYS A 195 2.79 4.15 -17.30
N THR A 196 1.67 4.75 -17.63
CA THR A 196 1.30 6.07 -17.10
C THR A 196 1.04 5.98 -15.60
N LEU A 197 1.72 6.83 -14.83
CA LEU A 197 1.51 6.95 -13.40
C LEU A 197 0.60 8.14 -13.06
N ARG A 198 0.00 8.06 -11.89
CA ARG A 198 -0.73 9.16 -11.24
C ARG A 198 0.23 9.98 -10.38
N ASP A 199 -0.26 11.13 -9.88
CA ASP A 199 0.51 12.03 -9.00
C ASP A 199 0.94 11.35 -7.68
N ASP A 200 0.21 10.32 -7.24
CA ASP A 200 0.53 9.52 -6.06
C ASP A 200 1.50 8.35 -6.35
N GLY A 201 2.05 8.27 -7.57
CA GLY A 201 3.01 7.25 -8.01
C GLY A 201 2.39 5.89 -8.37
N ARG A 202 1.08 5.73 -8.31
CA ARG A 202 0.40 4.48 -8.69
C ARG A 202 0.15 4.43 -10.19
N VAL A 203 0.09 3.23 -10.74
CA VAL A 203 -0.28 3.03 -12.14
C VAL A 203 -1.71 3.51 -12.37
N ARG A 204 -1.89 4.36 -13.38
CA ARG A 204 -3.22 4.74 -13.86
C ARG A 204 -3.83 3.57 -14.62
N VAL A 205 -5.00 3.12 -14.18
CA VAL A 205 -5.78 2.08 -14.85
C VAL A 205 -7.21 2.55 -15.12
N ASP A 206 -7.88 1.91 -16.06
CA ASP A 206 -9.31 2.08 -16.27
C ASP A 206 -10.14 1.24 -15.27
N HIS A 207 -11.45 1.22 -15.43
CA HIS A 207 -12.36 0.45 -14.56
C HIS A 207 -12.17 -1.06 -14.70
N PHE A 208 -11.52 -1.50 -15.77
CA PHE A 208 -11.23 -2.89 -16.09
C PHE A 208 -9.82 -3.31 -15.68
N GLN A 209 -9.07 -2.39 -15.05
CA GLN A 209 -7.68 -2.56 -14.61
C GLN A 209 -6.66 -2.59 -15.77
N ARG A 210 -7.03 -2.14 -16.99
CA ARG A 210 -6.10 -1.99 -18.10
C ARG A 210 -5.19 -0.78 -17.84
N SER A 211 -3.90 -0.95 -18.06
CA SER A 211 -2.93 0.15 -18.00
C SER A 211 -2.94 0.96 -19.29
N SER A 212 -2.04 1.94 -19.41
CA SER A 212 -1.80 2.68 -20.66
C SER A 212 -1.03 1.87 -21.72
N VAL A 213 -0.55 0.68 -21.37
CA VAL A 213 0.24 -0.20 -22.24
C VAL A 213 -0.65 -1.35 -22.72
N PRO A 214 -0.75 -1.61 -24.04
CA PRO A 214 -1.56 -2.72 -24.56
C PRO A 214 -1.18 -4.05 -23.92
N ASN A 215 -2.17 -4.88 -23.62
CA ASN A 215 -2.01 -6.21 -23.03
C ASN A 215 -1.39 -6.22 -21.61
N VAL A 216 -1.26 -5.05 -20.96
CA VAL A 216 -0.75 -4.92 -19.59
C VAL A 216 -1.82 -4.39 -18.66
N PHE A 217 -2.12 -5.15 -17.63
CA PHE A 217 -3.02 -4.82 -16.54
C PHE A 217 -2.22 -4.55 -15.28
N ALA A 218 -2.76 -3.73 -14.37
CA ALA A 218 -2.16 -3.51 -13.06
C ALA A 218 -3.24 -3.52 -11.97
N VAL A 219 -2.97 -4.23 -10.87
CA VAL A 219 -3.97 -4.52 -9.82
C VAL A 219 -3.39 -4.32 -8.42
N GLY A 220 -4.26 -4.24 -7.43
CA GLY A 220 -3.88 -4.05 -6.04
C GLY A 220 -3.39 -2.64 -5.75
N ASP A 221 -2.59 -2.50 -4.69
CA ASP A 221 -2.17 -1.19 -4.18
C ASP A 221 -1.27 -0.41 -5.12
N MET A 222 -0.61 -1.09 -6.05
CA MET A 222 0.23 -0.45 -7.06
C MET A 222 -0.53 0.31 -8.14
N ALA A 223 -1.83 0.06 -8.27
CA ALA A 223 -2.69 0.62 -9.32
C ALA A 223 -3.89 1.37 -8.73
N LYS A 224 -4.40 2.35 -9.47
CA LYS A 224 -5.57 3.11 -9.07
C LYS A 224 -6.39 3.59 -10.26
N ALA A 225 -7.65 3.20 -10.31
CA ALA A 225 -8.62 3.73 -11.25
C ALA A 225 -9.01 5.18 -10.92
N THR A 226 -9.61 5.86 -11.87
CA THR A 226 -10.20 7.20 -11.66
C THR A 226 -11.32 7.08 -10.62
N GLY A 227 -11.30 7.94 -9.59
CA GLY A 227 -12.29 7.89 -8.50
C GLY A 227 -11.82 7.19 -7.23
N GLY A 228 -10.77 6.43 -7.30
CA GLY A 228 -9.97 5.97 -6.17
C GLY A 228 -10.50 4.81 -5.35
N ASN A 229 -9.88 3.67 -5.44
CA ASN A 229 -10.03 2.59 -4.48
C ASN A 229 -9.17 2.83 -3.24
N MET A 230 -9.68 2.46 -2.08
CA MET A 230 -8.88 2.36 -0.86
C MET A 230 -7.93 1.16 -0.97
N SER A 231 -6.74 1.27 -0.36
CA SER A 231 -5.75 0.20 -0.32
C SER A 231 -6.10 -0.81 0.78
N PHE A 232 -6.92 -1.80 0.44
CA PHE A 232 -7.30 -2.90 1.31
C PHE A 232 -7.07 -4.23 0.62
N VAL A 233 -6.83 -5.29 1.39
CA VAL A 233 -6.73 -6.67 0.85
C VAL A 233 -7.97 -7.03 0.03
N ALA A 234 -9.16 -6.67 0.49
CA ALA A 234 -10.42 -6.93 -0.22
C ALA A 234 -10.48 -6.24 -1.59
N THR A 235 -10.06 -4.97 -1.66
CA THR A 235 -10.05 -4.22 -2.93
C THR A 235 -8.94 -4.70 -3.87
N ALA A 236 -7.80 -5.12 -3.34
CA ALA A 236 -6.73 -5.72 -4.11
C ALA A 236 -7.16 -7.04 -4.76
N ILE A 237 -7.83 -7.91 -4.00
CA ILE A 237 -8.42 -9.16 -4.53
C ILE A 237 -9.47 -8.85 -5.60
N ALA A 238 -10.39 -7.92 -5.33
CA ALA A 238 -11.43 -7.54 -6.28
C ALA A 238 -10.85 -7.00 -7.59
N SER A 239 -9.79 -6.17 -7.53
CA SER A 239 -9.12 -5.68 -8.73
C SER A 239 -8.45 -6.80 -9.54
N GLY A 240 -7.89 -7.81 -8.87
CA GLY A 240 -7.34 -9.00 -9.52
C GLY A 240 -8.40 -9.82 -10.25
N VAL A 241 -9.55 -10.03 -9.61
CA VAL A 241 -10.70 -10.71 -10.24
C VAL A 241 -11.23 -9.92 -11.44
N THR A 242 -11.36 -8.60 -11.30
CA THR A 242 -11.77 -7.71 -12.39
C THR A 242 -10.82 -7.81 -13.58
N ALA A 243 -9.51 -7.68 -13.35
CA ALA A 243 -8.52 -7.79 -14.42
C ALA A 243 -8.60 -9.14 -15.14
N ALA A 244 -8.71 -10.23 -14.38
CA ALA A 244 -8.78 -11.57 -14.98
C ALA A 244 -10.02 -11.76 -15.83
N ALA A 245 -11.20 -11.30 -15.38
CA ALA A 245 -12.44 -11.43 -16.12
C ALA A 245 -12.42 -10.65 -17.44
N PHE A 246 -11.97 -9.39 -17.41
CA PHE A 246 -11.88 -8.56 -18.62
C PHE A 246 -10.75 -8.96 -19.56
N LEU A 247 -9.65 -9.50 -19.03
CA LEU A 247 -8.60 -10.09 -19.85
C LEU A 247 -9.14 -11.31 -20.63
N ASP A 248 -9.90 -12.18 -19.99
CA ASP A 248 -10.51 -13.34 -20.64
C ASP A 248 -11.49 -12.90 -21.75
N GLU A 249 -12.32 -11.89 -21.46
CA GLU A 249 -13.22 -11.29 -22.44
C GLU A 249 -12.48 -10.69 -23.64
N ASP A 250 -11.39 -9.95 -23.42
CA ASP A 250 -10.55 -9.37 -24.47
C ASP A 250 -9.93 -10.47 -25.35
N ILE A 251 -9.43 -11.55 -24.76
CA ILE A 251 -8.88 -12.71 -25.49
C ILE A 251 -9.96 -13.37 -26.34
N PHE A 252 -11.15 -13.58 -25.78
CA PHE A 252 -12.26 -14.19 -26.50
C PHE A 252 -12.70 -13.30 -27.67
N ALA A 253 -12.89 -12.00 -27.45
CA ALA A 253 -13.31 -11.05 -28.47
C ALA A 253 -12.33 -10.99 -29.66
N GLY A 254 -11.03 -10.99 -29.38
CA GLY A 254 -9.99 -11.04 -30.41
C GLY A 254 -10.06 -12.31 -31.27
N ARG A 255 -10.26 -13.47 -30.65
CA ARG A 255 -10.44 -14.76 -31.36
C ARG A 255 -11.72 -14.77 -32.17
N TRP A 256 -12.81 -14.26 -31.62
CA TRP A 256 -14.11 -14.18 -32.30
C TRP A 256 -14.04 -13.32 -33.56
N ALA A 257 -13.42 -12.15 -33.47
CA ALA A 257 -13.25 -11.24 -34.60
C ALA A 257 -12.40 -11.84 -35.73
N SER A 258 -11.37 -12.63 -35.40
CA SER A 258 -10.50 -13.27 -36.39
C SER A 258 -11.19 -14.38 -37.18
N GLN A 259 -12.22 -15.02 -36.61
CA GLN A 259 -13.01 -16.06 -37.32
C GLN A 259 -13.92 -15.51 -38.40
N SER A 260 -14.23 -14.22 -38.40
CA SER A 260 -15.12 -13.56 -39.34
C SER A 260 -14.42 -13.15 -40.65
N THR A 261 -13.09 -13.35 -40.75
CA THR A 261 -12.25 -12.93 -41.89
C THR A 261 -11.73 -14.11 -42.73
N THR A 262 -12.14 -15.33 -42.41
CA THR A 262 -11.90 -16.56 -43.20
C THR A 262 -13.20 -17.07 -43.79
#